data_00e8be09c34ecd2c5469e9b031a11e45
#
_entry.id   00e8be09c34ecd2c5469e9b031a11e45
#
_cell.length_a   1.000
_cell.length_b   1.000
_cell.length_c   1.000
_cell.angle_alpha   90.00
_cell.angle_beta   90.00
_cell.angle_gamma   90.00
#
_symmetry.space_group_name_H-M   'P 1'
#
loop_
_entity.id
_entity.type
_entity.pdbx_description
1 polymer ?
#
loop_
_entity_poly.entity_id
_entity_poly.type
_entity_poly.pdbx_seq_one_letter_code
_entity_poly.pdbx_strand_id
1 'polypeptide(L)'
;MEIALLFLPLLASIISGFFGKYLGDRNCEIITSVFVSIAAIISLLIFYNVIVNDYENNVVVATWINSGSLDVNWSIKVDALSSVMLVVVTLVSALVHIYSIGYMSHDPHKPRFMAYLSLFTFSMLTLVTSDNFLQLFFGWEGVGLCSYFLIGFWFKKDSANAAAIKAFVVNRVGDFGFALGIFLIFYLFGTVNYNEVFNQIPEVVDKKLLFLGMNIDAVDLICILLFIGAMGKSAQIFLHTWLPDAMEGPTPVSALIHAATMVTAGVFLVVRCSPIFEYSPLTLNIITIVGMTTAFFAATVALVQTDIKKIIAYSTCSQLGYMFFAAGVGAYNVAMFHLFTHAFFKALLFLGSGSVIHSFKDEQDINQMGAVYKKLPYTYIFMIIGTLALTGFPFLSGFYSKDAIIEFAYLKGNTTGYYAAGIGIFTAVLTSIYSWRLIFKTFHGEYNNRKIDINEMHESPLVMLIPLFVLAIGAIFAGFLFKDLFIGHGEQNVFWGNSIKFLNPLSIEHPPLWFLLTTPILVLISIPLAYYLFVKNKDIPNRIVQSNKPLYNFLINKWYFDELYNVLFIQSSKKIGLFFWKIIDVKVIDKFGPDGVSLLIKNLSLRASKFQSGFIYQYAFMILLGFSALLTFLILN
;
A
#
# COMPACT_ATOMS: atom_id res chain seq x y z
N MET A 1 22.88 -17.91 1.98
CA MET A 1 22.51 -16.67 2.71
C MET A 1 21.07 -16.27 2.38
N GLU A 2 20.69 -16.29 1.14
CA GLU A 2 19.40 -15.83 0.60
C GLU A 2 18.20 -16.59 1.19
N ILE A 3 18.32 -17.93 1.32
CA ILE A 3 17.29 -18.78 1.93
C ILE A 3 17.06 -18.39 3.40
N ALA A 4 18.14 -18.17 4.16
CA ALA A 4 18.02 -17.75 5.56
C ALA A 4 17.38 -16.37 5.67
N LEU A 5 17.77 -15.41 4.82
CA LEU A 5 17.18 -14.07 4.77
C LEU A 5 15.65 -14.13 4.62
N LEU A 6 15.17 -14.97 3.68
CA LEU A 6 13.75 -15.08 3.38
C LEU A 6 12.99 -15.81 4.49
N PHE A 7 13.50 -16.95 4.98
CA PHE A 7 12.74 -17.83 5.86
C PHE A 7 12.87 -17.52 7.36
N LEU A 8 13.86 -16.72 7.80
CA LEU A 8 13.97 -16.32 9.21
C LEU A 8 12.73 -15.56 9.72
N PRO A 9 12.19 -14.55 9.00
CA PRO A 9 10.96 -13.90 9.43
C PRO A 9 9.74 -14.84 9.45
N LEU A 10 9.66 -15.79 8.53
CA LEU A 10 8.59 -16.80 8.53
C LEU A 10 8.69 -17.70 9.76
N LEU A 11 9.87 -18.20 10.08
CA LEU A 11 10.11 -19.03 11.27
C LEU A 11 9.76 -18.25 12.54
N ALA A 12 10.15 -16.98 12.63
CA ALA A 12 9.81 -16.11 13.74
C ALA A 12 8.28 -15.98 13.91
N SER A 13 7.56 -15.79 12.79
CA SER A 13 6.11 -15.71 12.77
C SER A 13 5.45 -17.00 13.25
N ILE A 14 5.90 -18.16 12.74
CA ILE A 14 5.38 -19.48 13.13
C ILE A 14 5.62 -19.73 14.62
N ILE A 15 6.83 -19.49 15.12
CA ILE A 15 7.18 -19.71 16.52
C ILE A 15 6.34 -18.80 17.43
N SER A 16 6.26 -17.51 17.14
CA SER A 16 5.49 -16.58 17.96
C SER A 16 3.98 -16.78 17.84
N GLY A 17 3.48 -17.10 16.66
CA GLY A 17 2.04 -17.27 16.41
C GLY A 17 1.46 -18.54 17.02
N PHE A 18 2.11 -19.68 16.82
CA PHE A 18 1.59 -20.98 17.28
C PHE A 18 2.05 -21.34 18.70
N PHE A 19 3.27 -20.97 19.07
CA PHE A 19 3.84 -21.33 20.37
C PHE A 19 3.88 -20.17 21.36
N GLY A 20 3.33 -19.00 21.03
CA GLY A 20 3.36 -17.80 21.87
C GLY A 20 2.80 -17.99 23.26
N LYS A 21 1.76 -18.82 23.43
CA LYS A 21 1.20 -19.17 24.74
C LYS A 21 2.21 -19.88 25.67
N TYR A 22 3.08 -20.71 25.08
CA TYR A 22 4.07 -21.50 25.86
C TYR A 22 5.34 -20.72 26.12
N LEU A 23 5.75 -19.89 25.16
CA LEU A 23 6.97 -19.10 25.24
C LEU A 23 6.82 -17.86 26.13
N GLY A 24 5.60 -17.31 26.19
CA GLY A 24 5.33 -16.04 26.85
C GLY A 24 5.72 -14.81 26.02
N ASP A 25 5.21 -13.67 26.42
CA ASP A 25 5.30 -12.41 25.64
C ASP A 25 6.74 -12.00 25.35
N ARG A 26 7.59 -11.96 26.39
CA ARG A 26 8.97 -11.49 26.28
C ARG A 26 9.83 -12.33 25.33
N ASN A 27 9.68 -13.65 25.36
CA ASN A 27 10.47 -14.53 24.49
C ASN A 27 10.01 -14.37 23.03
N CYS A 28 8.70 -14.19 22.78
CA CYS A 28 8.20 -13.91 21.45
C CYS A 28 8.74 -12.58 20.89
N GLU A 29 8.75 -11.51 21.70
CA GLU A 29 9.33 -10.22 21.33
C GLU A 29 10.82 -10.35 20.98
N ILE A 30 11.60 -11.10 21.77
CA ILE A 30 13.04 -11.31 21.54
C ILE A 30 13.27 -12.15 20.27
N ILE A 31 12.61 -13.30 20.14
CA ILE A 31 12.81 -14.21 18.99
C ILE A 31 12.51 -13.50 17.67
N THR A 32 11.36 -12.83 17.58
CA THR A 32 10.96 -12.14 16.35
C THR A 32 11.90 -10.99 16.02
N SER A 33 12.27 -10.17 17.01
CA SER A 33 13.19 -9.06 16.81
C SER A 33 14.59 -9.54 16.42
N VAL A 34 15.12 -10.60 17.02
CA VAL A 34 16.43 -11.16 16.70
C VAL A 34 16.44 -11.77 15.30
N PHE A 35 15.44 -12.56 14.92
CA PHE A 35 15.40 -13.21 13.60
C PHE A 35 15.29 -12.18 12.47
N VAL A 36 14.47 -11.15 12.63
CA VAL A 36 14.37 -10.08 11.63
C VAL A 36 15.64 -9.21 11.62
N SER A 37 16.30 -9.01 12.79
CA SER A 37 17.58 -8.28 12.83
C SER A 37 18.71 -9.07 12.15
N ILE A 38 18.74 -10.40 12.27
CA ILE A 38 19.68 -11.26 11.53
C ILE A 38 19.40 -11.15 10.03
N ALA A 39 18.13 -11.18 9.62
CA ALA A 39 17.76 -10.96 8.22
C ALA A 39 18.23 -9.58 7.71
N ALA A 40 18.16 -8.53 8.54
CA ALA A 40 18.67 -7.20 8.18
C ALA A 40 20.20 -7.19 8.02
N ILE A 41 20.93 -7.87 8.88
CA ILE A 41 22.40 -8.00 8.72
C ILE A 41 22.74 -8.76 7.44
N ILE A 42 22.05 -9.86 7.14
CA ILE A 42 22.25 -10.62 5.90
C ILE A 42 21.96 -9.76 4.67
N SER A 43 20.89 -8.94 4.70
CA SER A 43 20.55 -8.05 3.59
C SER A 43 21.63 -6.99 3.34
N LEU A 44 22.23 -6.44 4.39
CA LEU A 44 23.36 -5.50 4.27
C LEU A 44 24.59 -6.16 3.67
N LEU A 45 24.89 -7.42 4.03
CA LEU A 45 26.01 -8.17 3.44
C LEU A 45 25.75 -8.48 1.96
N ILE A 46 24.51 -8.83 1.59
CA ILE A 46 24.14 -9.05 0.18
C ILE A 46 24.27 -7.75 -0.61
N PHE A 47 23.76 -6.64 -0.08
CA PHE A 47 23.86 -5.32 -0.72
C PHE A 47 25.31 -4.89 -0.92
N TYR A 48 26.16 -5.10 0.08
CA TYR A 48 27.60 -4.86 -0.05
C TYR A 48 28.22 -5.69 -1.17
N ASN A 49 27.89 -6.99 -1.26
CA ASN A 49 28.39 -7.84 -2.32
C ASN A 49 27.89 -7.43 -3.71
N VAL A 50 26.65 -6.95 -3.82
CA VAL A 50 26.12 -6.41 -5.09
C VAL A 50 26.89 -5.16 -5.51
N ILE A 51 27.23 -4.25 -4.58
CA ILE A 51 27.96 -3.01 -4.90
C ILE A 51 29.42 -3.31 -5.29
N VAL A 52 30.09 -4.22 -4.56
CA VAL A 52 31.55 -4.40 -4.71
C VAL A 52 31.90 -5.46 -5.73
N ASN A 53 31.10 -6.51 -5.85
CA ASN A 53 31.39 -7.70 -6.64
C ASN A 53 30.42 -7.94 -7.80
N ASP A 54 29.51 -6.98 -8.09
CA ASP A 54 28.44 -7.12 -9.08
C ASP A 54 27.65 -8.43 -8.89
N TYR A 55 27.39 -8.80 -7.62
CA TYR A 55 26.79 -10.07 -7.27
C TYR A 55 25.34 -10.15 -7.74
N GLU A 56 25.08 -11.05 -8.68
CA GLU A 56 23.73 -11.43 -9.09
C GLU A 56 23.56 -12.94 -8.88
N ASN A 57 22.41 -13.35 -8.35
CA ASN A 57 22.12 -14.77 -8.11
C ASN A 57 20.62 -15.05 -8.24
N ASN A 58 20.31 -16.26 -8.71
CA ASN A 58 18.94 -16.77 -8.73
C ASN A 58 18.93 -18.19 -8.15
N VAL A 59 18.43 -18.33 -6.92
CA VAL A 59 18.39 -19.59 -6.18
C VAL A 59 17.00 -20.19 -6.31
N VAL A 60 16.87 -21.30 -7.05
CA VAL A 60 15.63 -22.08 -7.10
C VAL A 60 15.49 -22.87 -5.80
N VAL A 61 14.42 -22.61 -5.03
CA VAL A 61 14.11 -23.26 -3.76
C VAL A 61 13.31 -24.54 -4.00
N ALA A 62 12.28 -24.47 -4.84
CA ALA A 62 11.42 -25.59 -5.18
C ALA A 62 10.66 -25.32 -6.48
N THR A 63 10.26 -26.38 -7.19
CA THR A 63 9.25 -26.28 -8.24
C THR A 63 7.90 -26.09 -7.57
N TRP A 64 7.18 -25.04 -7.94
CA TRP A 64 5.90 -24.70 -7.32
C TRP A 64 4.71 -25.17 -8.13
N ILE A 65 4.65 -24.81 -9.41
CA ILE A 65 3.58 -25.21 -10.31
C ILE A 65 4.21 -25.80 -11.58
N ASN A 66 3.81 -27.01 -11.92
CA ASN A 66 4.17 -27.62 -13.20
C ASN A 66 2.90 -28.25 -13.79
N SER A 67 2.30 -27.58 -14.80
CA SER A 67 1.05 -28.01 -15.42
C SER A 67 1.02 -27.59 -16.89
N GLY A 68 1.18 -28.56 -17.78
CA GLY A 68 1.26 -28.31 -19.22
C GLY A 68 2.43 -27.43 -19.60
N SER A 69 2.18 -26.28 -20.21
CA SER A 69 3.20 -25.30 -20.57
C SER A 69 3.54 -24.32 -19.43
N LEU A 70 2.78 -24.33 -18.34
CA LEU A 70 3.03 -23.46 -17.19
C LEU A 70 4.02 -24.14 -16.24
N ASP A 71 5.24 -23.64 -16.22
CA ASP A 71 6.29 -24.02 -15.26
C ASP A 71 6.67 -22.82 -14.40
N VAL A 72 6.51 -22.94 -13.09
CA VAL A 72 6.75 -21.87 -12.13
C VAL A 72 7.55 -22.39 -10.96
N ASN A 73 8.72 -21.85 -10.78
CA ASN A 73 9.59 -22.16 -9.66
C ASN A 73 9.40 -21.15 -8.53
N TRP A 74 9.58 -21.60 -7.31
CA TRP A 74 9.79 -20.72 -6.17
C TRP A 74 11.27 -20.40 -6.08
N SER A 75 11.63 -19.17 -6.42
CA SER A 75 13.03 -18.77 -6.54
C SER A 75 13.33 -17.53 -5.69
N ILE A 76 14.60 -17.30 -5.41
CA ILE A 76 15.11 -16.09 -4.75
C ILE A 76 16.06 -15.41 -5.72
N LYS A 77 15.57 -14.34 -6.38
CA LYS A 77 16.36 -13.52 -7.30
C LYS A 77 16.99 -12.37 -6.53
N VAL A 78 18.31 -12.30 -6.59
CA VAL A 78 19.13 -11.20 -6.06
C VAL A 78 19.79 -10.48 -7.23
N ASP A 79 19.48 -9.20 -7.37
CA ASP A 79 20.08 -8.24 -8.28
C ASP A 79 20.14 -6.86 -7.61
N ALA A 80 20.61 -5.83 -8.30
CA ALA A 80 20.72 -4.49 -7.72
C ALA A 80 19.37 -3.98 -7.19
N LEU A 81 18.28 -4.14 -7.95
CA LEU A 81 16.95 -3.67 -7.56
C LEU A 81 16.41 -4.42 -6.34
N SER A 82 16.49 -5.75 -6.32
CA SER A 82 16.05 -6.54 -5.17
C SER A 82 16.91 -6.29 -3.95
N SER A 83 18.23 -6.11 -4.09
CA SER A 83 19.14 -5.86 -2.97
C SER A 83 18.83 -4.55 -2.23
N VAL A 84 18.50 -3.48 -2.97
CA VAL A 84 18.03 -2.21 -2.39
C VAL A 84 16.75 -2.44 -1.58
N MET A 85 15.78 -3.16 -2.14
CA MET A 85 14.53 -3.45 -1.44
C MET A 85 14.73 -4.36 -0.23
N LEU A 86 15.64 -5.33 -0.29
CA LEU A 86 15.99 -6.19 0.85
C LEU A 86 16.49 -5.36 2.04
N VAL A 87 17.39 -4.41 1.80
CA VAL A 87 17.88 -3.51 2.86
C VAL A 87 16.76 -2.65 3.42
N VAL A 88 15.98 -2.01 2.55
CA VAL A 88 14.87 -1.14 2.98
C VAL A 88 13.86 -1.90 3.84
N VAL A 89 13.42 -3.07 3.38
CA VAL A 89 12.39 -3.87 4.05
C VAL A 89 12.90 -4.42 5.38
N THR A 90 14.06 -5.06 5.40
CA THR A 90 14.55 -5.76 6.59
C THR A 90 15.03 -4.79 7.68
N LEU A 91 15.73 -3.72 7.30
CA LEU A 91 16.24 -2.74 8.27
C LEU A 91 15.10 -2.00 8.96
N VAL A 92 14.13 -1.49 8.18
CA VAL A 92 12.98 -0.82 8.77
C VAL A 92 12.15 -1.79 9.60
N SER A 93 11.94 -3.02 9.12
CA SER A 93 11.20 -4.04 9.87
C SER A 93 11.90 -4.39 11.19
N ALA A 94 13.20 -4.56 11.21
CA ALA A 94 13.96 -4.83 12.44
C ALA A 94 13.79 -3.70 13.47
N LEU A 95 13.91 -2.45 13.02
CA LEU A 95 13.74 -1.28 13.88
C LEU A 95 12.29 -1.16 14.39
N VAL A 96 11.30 -1.47 13.56
CA VAL A 96 9.89 -1.51 13.95
C VAL A 96 9.62 -2.62 14.97
N HIS A 97 10.21 -3.82 14.83
CA HIS A 97 10.09 -4.90 15.82
C HIS A 97 10.65 -4.47 17.18
N ILE A 98 11.85 -3.88 17.20
CA ILE A 98 12.46 -3.38 18.44
C ILE A 98 11.60 -2.28 19.07
N TYR A 99 11.13 -1.30 18.27
CA TYR A 99 10.25 -0.24 18.75
C TYR A 99 8.95 -0.79 19.34
N SER A 100 8.40 -1.83 18.73
CA SER A 100 7.13 -2.46 19.15
C SER A 100 7.19 -3.07 20.54
N ILE A 101 8.35 -3.49 21.02
CA ILE A 101 8.54 -4.00 22.40
C ILE A 101 8.10 -2.93 23.42
N GLY A 102 8.50 -1.68 23.19
CA GLY A 102 8.10 -0.57 24.05
C GLY A 102 6.66 -0.12 23.82
N TYR A 103 6.29 0.09 22.55
CA TYR A 103 4.98 0.62 22.19
C TYR A 103 3.82 -0.30 22.61
N MET A 104 3.96 -1.61 22.43
CA MET A 104 2.94 -2.61 22.76
C MET A 104 3.05 -3.15 24.21
N SER A 105 3.86 -2.52 25.08
CA SER A 105 4.16 -3.01 26.43
C SER A 105 2.91 -3.27 27.29
N HIS A 106 1.83 -2.55 27.06
CA HIS A 106 0.56 -2.69 27.79
C HIS A 106 -0.51 -3.54 27.07
N ASP A 107 -0.25 -3.98 25.82
CA ASP A 107 -1.21 -4.79 25.07
C ASP A 107 -1.15 -6.27 25.48
N PRO A 108 -2.30 -6.93 25.72
CA PRO A 108 -2.35 -8.34 26.13
C PRO A 108 -2.06 -9.34 25.00
N HIS A 109 -1.93 -8.89 23.74
CA HIS A 109 -1.81 -9.76 22.57
C HIS A 109 -0.48 -9.58 21.82
N LYS A 110 0.62 -9.32 22.54
CA LYS A 110 1.96 -9.09 21.97
C LYS A 110 2.46 -10.22 21.06
N PRO A 111 2.38 -11.52 21.40
CA PRO A 111 2.84 -12.60 20.53
C PRO A 111 2.16 -12.59 19.16
N ARG A 112 0.83 -12.36 19.13
CA ARG A 112 0.06 -12.25 17.87
C ARG A 112 0.52 -11.06 17.05
N PHE A 113 0.77 -9.92 17.68
CA PHE A 113 1.26 -8.72 17.01
C PHE A 113 2.60 -8.96 16.34
N MET A 114 3.57 -9.49 17.11
CA MET A 114 4.92 -9.78 16.61
C MET A 114 4.92 -10.85 15.51
N ALA A 115 4.05 -11.87 15.62
CA ALA A 115 3.88 -12.86 14.56
C ALA A 115 3.38 -12.25 13.26
N TYR A 116 2.39 -11.34 13.31
CA TYR A 116 1.87 -10.66 12.11
C TYR A 116 2.90 -9.72 11.47
N LEU A 117 3.69 -9.00 12.26
CA LEU A 117 4.78 -8.16 11.75
C LEU A 117 5.84 -9.00 11.01
N SER A 118 6.23 -10.14 11.60
CA SER A 118 7.21 -11.04 10.99
C SER A 118 6.66 -11.70 9.72
N LEU A 119 5.39 -12.11 9.70
CA LEU A 119 4.72 -12.67 8.51
C LEU A 119 4.63 -11.64 7.38
N PHE A 120 4.33 -10.39 7.74
CA PHE A 120 4.30 -9.28 6.78
C PHE A 120 5.69 -9.08 6.15
N THR A 121 6.74 -9.11 6.95
CA THR A 121 8.13 -9.00 6.48
C THR A 121 8.48 -10.14 5.52
N PHE A 122 8.15 -11.39 5.87
CA PHE A 122 8.34 -12.54 4.98
C PHE A 122 7.62 -12.35 3.63
N SER A 123 6.35 -11.95 3.68
CA SER A 123 5.55 -11.74 2.46
C SER A 123 6.16 -10.67 1.55
N MET A 124 6.68 -9.59 2.14
CA MET A 124 7.33 -8.54 1.37
C MET A 124 8.66 -8.99 0.80
N LEU A 125 9.46 -9.76 1.54
CA LEU A 125 10.70 -10.34 1.03
C LEU A 125 10.44 -11.31 -0.12
N THR A 126 9.41 -12.15 -0.02
CA THR A 126 8.98 -13.03 -1.13
C THR A 126 8.61 -12.24 -2.38
N LEU A 127 7.93 -11.10 -2.21
CA LEU A 127 7.56 -10.21 -3.31
C LEU A 127 8.80 -9.67 -4.02
N VAL A 128 9.75 -9.07 -3.28
CA VAL A 128 10.88 -8.35 -3.89
C VAL A 128 11.97 -9.28 -4.43
N THR A 129 12.00 -10.54 -3.99
CA THR A 129 12.95 -11.56 -4.48
C THR A 129 12.38 -12.50 -5.53
N SER A 130 11.15 -12.24 -6.03
CA SER A 130 10.56 -13.06 -7.08
C SER A 130 11.34 -12.97 -8.39
N ASP A 131 11.39 -14.08 -9.15
CA ASP A 131 11.93 -14.15 -10.51
C ASP A 131 10.84 -14.30 -11.57
N ASN A 132 9.58 -14.38 -11.14
CA ASN A 132 8.42 -14.54 -12.00
C ASN A 132 7.19 -13.80 -11.46
N PHE A 133 6.24 -13.53 -12.34
CA PHE A 133 5.02 -12.77 -12.01
C PHE A 133 4.09 -13.47 -11.04
N LEU A 134 4.04 -14.81 -11.02
CA LEU A 134 3.17 -15.56 -10.12
C LEU A 134 3.68 -15.52 -8.67
N GLN A 135 4.97 -15.69 -8.45
CA GLN A 135 5.58 -15.56 -7.13
C GLN A 135 5.49 -14.11 -6.63
N LEU A 136 5.68 -13.13 -7.52
CA LEU A 136 5.45 -11.72 -7.21
C LEU A 136 4.02 -11.52 -6.71
N PHE A 137 3.02 -12.09 -7.41
CA PHE A 137 1.62 -12.00 -7.03
C PHE A 137 1.33 -12.70 -5.69
N PHE A 138 1.97 -13.83 -5.41
CA PHE A 138 1.85 -14.49 -4.10
C PHE A 138 2.31 -13.59 -2.95
N GLY A 139 3.49 -12.99 -3.09
CA GLY A 139 3.98 -12.01 -2.10
C GLY A 139 3.07 -10.78 -2.00
N TRP A 140 2.53 -10.32 -3.14
CA TRP A 140 1.60 -9.21 -3.25
C TRP A 140 0.31 -9.43 -2.47
N GLU A 141 -0.27 -10.61 -2.60
CA GLU A 141 -1.44 -11.04 -1.83
C GLU A 141 -1.11 -11.26 -0.36
N GLY A 142 0.08 -11.81 -0.07
CA GLY A 142 0.57 -12.02 1.28
C GLY A 142 0.67 -10.72 2.07
N VAL A 143 1.27 -9.67 1.49
CA VAL A 143 1.32 -8.35 2.17
C VAL A 143 -0.07 -7.73 2.31
N GLY A 144 -0.97 -7.97 1.36
CA GLY A 144 -2.38 -7.55 1.45
C GLY A 144 -3.10 -8.20 2.63
N LEU A 145 -2.98 -9.51 2.79
CA LEU A 145 -3.57 -10.26 3.89
C LEU A 145 -2.98 -9.85 5.25
N CYS A 146 -1.66 -9.75 5.35
CA CYS A 146 -1.00 -9.33 6.58
C CYS A 146 -1.38 -7.91 6.98
N SER A 147 -1.53 -6.99 6.00
CA SER A 147 -1.99 -5.63 6.29
C SER A 147 -3.42 -5.62 6.85
N TYR A 148 -4.30 -6.47 6.33
CA TYR A 148 -5.66 -6.65 6.86
C TYR A 148 -5.63 -7.06 8.34
N PHE A 149 -4.81 -8.05 8.71
CA PHE A 149 -4.66 -8.48 10.10
C PHE A 149 -4.04 -7.40 11.00
N LEU A 150 -3.12 -6.62 10.48
CA LEU A 150 -2.42 -5.59 11.23
C LEU A 150 -3.25 -4.32 11.41
N ILE A 151 -3.99 -3.88 10.39
CA ILE A 151 -4.91 -2.73 10.49
C ILE A 151 -6.06 -3.08 11.43
N GLY A 152 -6.64 -4.28 11.28
CA GLY A 152 -7.70 -4.81 12.13
C GLY A 152 -7.20 -5.46 13.43
N PHE A 153 -5.96 -5.16 13.89
CA PHE A 153 -5.37 -5.82 15.06
C PHE A 153 -6.25 -5.68 16.30
N TRP A 154 -6.81 -4.51 16.54
CA TRP A 154 -7.81 -4.26 17.58
C TRP A 154 -9.23 -4.57 17.09
N PHE A 155 -9.48 -5.84 16.74
CA PHE A 155 -10.71 -6.31 16.09
C PHE A 155 -12.01 -6.08 16.90
N LYS A 156 -11.90 -5.74 18.17
CA LYS A 156 -13.05 -5.31 19.00
C LYS A 156 -13.49 -3.88 18.72
N LYS A 157 -12.69 -3.10 17.97
CA LYS A 157 -12.96 -1.72 17.58
C LYS A 157 -13.59 -1.72 16.19
N ASP A 158 -14.85 -1.29 16.08
CA ASP A 158 -15.60 -1.30 14.81
C ASP A 158 -14.93 -0.47 13.72
N SER A 159 -14.32 0.67 14.09
CA SER A 159 -13.59 1.51 13.14
C SER A 159 -12.36 0.78 12.55
N ALA A 160 -11.63 0.01 13.36
CA ALA A 160 -10.49 -0.78 12.89
C ALA A 160 -10.93 -1.92 11.95
N ASN A 161 -12.05 -2.59 12.25
CA ASN A 161 -12.63 -3.60 11.36
C ASN A 161 -13.06 -3.00 10.03
N ALA A 162 -13.78 -1.87 10.06
CA ALA A 162 -14.21 -1.19 8.85
C ALA A 162 -13.01 -0.73 8.00
N ALA A 163 -11.97 -0.19 8.62
CA ALA A 163 -10.74 0.23 7.97
C ALA A 163 -9.99 -0.95 7.32
N ALA A 164 -9.88 -2.08 8.05
CA ALA A 164 -9.23 -3.29 7.53
C ALA A 164 -9.98 -3.87 6.31
N ILE A 165 -11.32 -3.97 6.39
CA ILE A 165 -12.16 -4.42 5.28
C ILE A 165 -12.01 -3.48 4.08
N LYS A 166 -12.07 -2.16 4.30
CA LYS A 166 -11.89 -1.15 3.24
C LYS A 166 -10.53 -1.29 2.57
N ALA A 167 -9.45 -1.41 3.36
CA ALA A 167 -8.10 -1.59 2.83
C ALA A 167 -8.00 -2.87 1.99
N PHE A 168 -8.56 -3.98 2.46
CA PHE A 168 -8.54 -5.24 1.73
C PHE A 168 -9.32 -5.16 0.40
N VAL A 169 -10.57 -4.65 0.44
CA VAL A 169 -11.44 -4.60 -0.74
C VAL A 169 -10.91 -3.63 -1.81
N VAL A 170 -10.46 -2.43 -1.41
CA VAL A 170 -9.91 -1.45 -2.37
C VAL A 170 -8.63 -1.98 -3.03
N ASN A 171 -7.75 -2.61 -2.27
CA ASN A 171 -6.56 -3.24 -2.84
C ASN A 171 -6.94 -4.39 -3.80
N ARG A 172 -7.97 -5.18 -3.49
CA ARG A 172 -8.43 -6.28 -4.34
C ARG A 172 -8.87 -5.82 -5.74
N VAL A 173 -9.40 -4.61 -5.88
CA VAL A 173 -9.70 -4.03 -7.19
C VAL A 173 -8.42 -3.86 -8.02
N GLY A 174 -7.34 -3.37 -7.41
CA GLY A 174 -6.02 -3.29 -8.04
C GLY A 174 -5.46 -4.67 -8.36
N ASP A 175 -5.54 -5.59 -7.41
CA ASP A 175 -5.01 -6.95 -7.53
C ASP A 175 -5.70 -7.73 -8.67
N PHE A 176 -6.98 -7.47 -8.92
CA PHE A 176 -7.70 -8.03 -10.07
C PHE A 176 -7.11 -7.55 -11.41
N GLY A 177 -6.83 -6.25 -11.54
CA GLY A 177 -6.14 -5.72 -12.71
C GLY A 177 -4.76 -6.37 -12.90
N PHE A 178 -3.99 -6.50 -11.81
CA PHE A 178 -2.69 -7.16 -11.85
C PHE A 178 -2.79 -8.63 -12.31
N ALA A 179 -3.73 -9.40 -11.77
CA ALA A 179 -3.95 -10.79 -12.17
C ALA A 179 -4.30 -10.91 -13.67
N LEU A 180 -5.17 -10.04 -14.19
CA LEU A 180 -5.47 -9.99 -15.62
C LEU A 180 -4.23 -9.67 -16.46
N GLY A 181 -3.35 -8.79 -15.98
CA GLY A 181 -2.05 -8.49 -16.59
C GLY A 181 -1.16 -9.75 -16.67
N ILE A 182 -1.08 -10.53 -15.59
CA ILE A 182 -0.32 -11.80 -15.54
C ILE A 182 -0.91 -12.82 -16.51
N PHE A 183 -2.24 -12.97 -16.57
CA PHE A 183 -2.89 -13.88 -17.51
C PHE A 183 -2.63 -13.48 -18.95
N LEU A 184 -2.63 -12.18 -19.25
CA LEU A 184 -2.31 -11.67 -20.58
C LEU A 184 -0.84 -11.91 -20.94
N ILE A 185 0.09 -11.73 -19.99
CA ILE A 185 1.52 -12.07 -20.17
C ILE A 185 1.64 -13.56 -20.54
N PHE A 186 1.05 -14.45 -19.75
CA PHE A 186 1.10 -15.89 -20.04
C PHE A 186 0.48 -16.24 -21.39
N TYR A 187 -0.66 -15.62 -21.72
CA TYR A 187 -1.33 -15.85 -23.02
C TYR A 187 -0.46 -15.46 -24.22
N LEU A 188 0.32 -14.37 -24.09
CA LEU A 188 1.13 -13.86 -25.21
C LEU A 188 2.50 -14.51 -25.33
N PHE A 189 3.14 -14.83 -24.20
CA PHE A 189 4.52 -15.28 -24.13
C PHE A 189 4.66 -16.78 -23.78
N GLY A 190 3.59 -17.43 -23.29
CA GLY A 190 3.62 -18.84 -22.84
C GLY A 190 4.40 -19.08 -21.56
N THR A 191 4.90 -18.03 -20.93
CA THR A 191 5.72 -18.06 -19.70
C THR A 191 5.37 -16.88 -18.78
N VAL A 192 5.71 -17.02 -17.50
CA VAL A 192 5.60 -15.94 -16.50
C VAL A 192 6.95 -15.55 -15.91
N ASN A 193 8.06 -16.16 -16.37
CA ASN A 193 9.42 -15.84 -15.92
C ASN A 193 9.86 -14.48 -16.48
N TYR A 194 10.45 -13.63 -15.63
CA TYR A 194 10.85 -12.28 -16.02
C TYR A 194 11.79 -12.25 -17.20
N ASN A 195 12.87 -13.05 -17.16
CA ASN A 195 13.91 -13.00 -18.19
C ASN A 195 13.35 -13.43 -19.56
N GLU A 196 12.50 -14.47 -19.57
CA GLU A 196 11.89 -14.97 -20.79
C GLU A 196 10.90 -13.96 -21.38
N VAL A 197 10.03 -13.37 -20.53
CA VAL A 197 9.08 -12.35 -20.95
C VAL A 197 9.80 -11.12 -21.47
N PHE A 198 10.78 -10.58 -20.74
CA PHE A 198 11.48 -9.34 -21.10
C PHE A 198 12.27 -9.48 -22.42
N ASN A 199 12.81 -10.65 -22.70
CA ASN A 199 13.51 -10.91 -23.96
C ASN A 199 12.58 -10.99 -25.17
N GLN A 200 11.32 -11.42 -24.99
CA GLN A 200 10.34 -11.57 -26.05
C GLN A 200 9.51 -10.30 -26.33
N ILE A 201 9.58 -9.26 -25.47
CA ILE A 201 8.82 -8.02 -25.66
C ILE A 201 8.96 -7.42 -27.06
N PRO A 202 10.18 -7.29 -27.64
CA PRO A 202 10.34 -6.70 -28.97
C PRO A 202 9.54 -7.40 -30.09
N GLU A 203 9.24 -8.70 -29.93
CA GLU A 203 8.49 -9.49 -30.90
C GLU A 203 6.97 -9.21 -30.86
N VAL A 204 6.49 -8.59 -29.77
CA VAL A 204 5.07 -8.40 -29.49
C VAL A 204 4.64 -6.91 -29.55
N VAL A 205 5.57 -6.00 -29.73
CA VAL A 205 5.32 -4.54 -29.70
C VAL A 205 4.23 -4.12 -30.70
N ASP A 206 4.24 -4.68 -31.92
CA ASP A 206 3.28 -4.33 -32.98
C ASP A 206 1.98 -5.14 -32.93
N LYS A 207 1.85 -6.06 -31.95
CA LYS A 207 0.67 -6.95 -31.84
C LYS A 207 -0.50 -6.19 -31.22
N LYS A 208 -1.65 -6.23 -31.93
CA LYS A 208 -2.90 -5.63 -31.47
C LYS A 208 -3.87 -6.70 -30.97
N LEU A 209 -4.58 -6.38 -29.91
CA LEU A 209 -5.60 -7.22 -29.29
C LEU A 209 -6.96 -6.51 -29.34
N LEU A 210 -8.00 -7.28 -29.63
CA LEU A 210 -9.37 -6.79 -29.49
C LEU A 210 -9.79 -6.92 -28.01
N PHE A 211 -9.85 -5.81 -27.30
CA PHE A 211 -10.27 -5.76 -25.90
C PHE A 211 -11.44 -4.78 -25.75
N LEU A 212 -12.57 -5.26 -25.18
CA LEU A 212 -13.80 -4.47 -25.01
C LEU A 212 -14.28 -3.78 -26.31
N GLY A 213 -14.05 -4.40 -27.46
CA GLY A 213 -14.45 -3.85 -28.77
C GLY A 213 -13.49 -2.82 -29.37
N MET A 214 -12.35 -2.56 -28.72
CA MET A 214 -11.30 -1.66 -29.19
C MET A 214 -10.03 -2.46 -29.53
N ASN A 215 -9.34 -2.05 -30.61
CA ASN A 215 -8.01 -2.56 -30.93
C ASN A 215 -6.96 -1.81 -30.11
N ILE A 216 -6.36 -2.48 -29.13
CA ILE A 216 -5.36 -1.91 -28.24
C ILE A 216 -4.03 -2.64 -28.48
N ASP A 217 -2.92 -1.93 -28.40
CA ASP A 217 -1.59 -2.53 -28.47
C ASP A 217 -1.38 -3.47 -27.26
N ALA A 218 -0.87 -4.66 -27.53
CA ALA A 218 -0.77 -5.72 -26.51
C ALA A 218 0.11 -5.31 -25.33
N VAL A 219 1.22 -4.61 -25.59
CA VAL A 219 2.13 -4.12 -24.56
C VAL A 219 1.49 -3.01 -23.73
N ASP A 220 0.77 -2.08 -24.35
CA ASP A 220 0.02 -1.03 -23.65
C ASP A 220 -1.01 -1.64 -22.69
N LEU A 221 -1.74 -2.67 -23.15
CA LEU A 221 -2.75 -3.34 -22.31
C LEU A 221 -2.11 -4.05 -21.10
N ILE A 222 -0.99 -4.76 -21.30
CA ILE A 222 -0.22 -5.36 -20.20
C ILE A 222 0.19 -4.29 -19.21
N CYS A 223 0.83 -3.21 -19.68
CA CYS A 223 1.33 -2.12 -18.84
C CYS A 223 0.21 -1.45 -18.03
N ILE A 224 -0.94 -1.16 -18.65
CA ILE A 224 -2.09 -0.56 -17.96
C ILE A 224 -2.60 -1.50 -16.86
N LEU A 225 -2.75 -2.80 -17.15
CA LEU A 225 -3.24 -3.78 -16.19
C LEU A 225 -2.27 -3.96 -15.00
N LEU A 226 -0.95 -4.02 -15.25
CA LEU A 226 0.06 -4.05 -14.21
C LEU A 226 0.04 -2.76 -13.36
N PHE A 227 -0.14 -1.60 -14.03
CA PHE A 227 -0.21 -0.31 -13.34
C PHE A 227 -1.47 -0.17 -12.47
N ILE A 228 -2.62 -0.72 -12.87
CA ILE A 228 -3.82 -0.77 -12.01
C ILE A 228 -3.50 -1.52 -10.70
N GLY A 229 -2.77 -2.63 -10.78
CA GLY A 229 -2.25 -3.30 -9.59
C GLY A 229 -1.37 -2.40 -8.72
N ALA A 230 -0.41 -1.72 -9.35
CA ALA A 230 0.49 -0.79 -8.66
C ALA A 230 -0.27 0.37 -7.98
N MET A 231 -1.31 0.91 -8.64
CA MET A 231 -2.17 1.97 -8.08
C MET A 231 -2.85 1.54 -6.78
N GLY A 232 -3.29 0.28 -6.69
CA GLY A 232 -3.94 -0.25 -5.49
C GLY A 232 -3.02 -0.24 -4.28
N LYS A 233 -1.89 -0.94 -4.34
CA LYS A 233 -0.94 -1.03 -3.22
C LYS A 233 -0.29 0.30 -2.86
N SER A 234 0.00 1.12 -3.87
CA SER A 234 0.66 2.42 -3.65
C SER A 234 -0.32 3.59 -3.49
N ALA A 235 -1.59 3.31 -3.27
CA ALA A 235 -2.61 4.31 -2.96
C ALA A 235 -2.59 5.51 -3.91
N GLN A 236 -2.53 5.27 -5.23
CA GLN A 236 -2.65 6.33 -6.22
C GLN A 236 -4.11 6.77 -6.35
N ILE A 237 -4.31 7.97 -6.89
CA ILE A 237 -5.67 8.53 -7.05
C ILE A 237 -6.63 7.48 -7.62
N PHE A 238 -7.88 7.51 -7.21
CA PHE A 238 -8.94 6.51 -7.35
C PHE A 238 -8.81 5.29 -6.41
N LEU A 239 -7.61 4.74 -6.13
CA LEU A 239 -7.44 3.59 -5.22
C LEU A 239 -6.74 3.99 -3.89
N HIS A 240 -6.74 5.27 -3.53
CA HIS A 240 -6.04 5.82 -2.35
C HIS A 240 -6.84 5.78 -1.05
N THR A 241 -8.16 5.61 -1.12
CA THR A 241 -9.07 5.88 0.02
C THR A 241 -8.83 5.01 1.25
N TRP A 242 -8.17 3.87 1.09
CA TRP A 242 -7.86 2.94 2.19
C TRP A 242 -6.70 3.42 3.07
N LEU A 243 -5.73 4.16 2.49
CA LEU A 243 -4.46 4.45 3.14
C LEU A 243 -4.60 5.32 4.39
N PRO A 244 -5.39 6.42 4.40
CA PRO A 244 -5.60 7.21 5.62
C PRO A 244 -6.40 6.49 6.71
N ASP A 245 -7.30 5.59 6.32
CA ASP A 245 -8.12 4.83 7.26
C ASP A 245 -7.31 3.68 7.89
N ALA A 246 -6.23 3.20 7.22
CA ALA A 246 -5.28 2.25 7.79
C ALA A 246 -4.58 2.75 9.07
N MET A 247 -4.69 4.05 9.38
CA MET A 247 -4.21 4.64 10.63
C MET A 247 -4.95 4.17 11.90
N GLU A 248 -6.03 3.42 11.77
CA GLU A 248 -6.70 2.76 12.89
C GLU A 248 -5.86 1.65 13.54
N GLY A 249 -4.90 1.08 12.82
CA GLY A 249 -3.94 0.12 13.35
C GLY A 249 -2.91 0.75 14.29
N PRO A 250 -2.16 -0.08 15.07
CA PRO A 250 -1.07 0.40 15.91
C PRO A 250 -0.01 1.17 15.13
N THR A 251 0.62 2.19 15.72
CA THR A 251 1.57 3.07 15.02
C THR A 251 2.78 2.35 14.42
N PRO A 252 3.37 1.30 15.05
CA PRO A 252 4.43 0.52 14.39
C PRO A 252 3.99 -0.12 13.07
N VAL A 253 2.73 -0.53 12.96
CA VAL A 253 2.13 -1.03 11.72
C VAL A 253 2.08 0.06 10.65
N SER A 254 1.65 1.26 11.05
CA SER A 254 1.64 2.41 10.14
C SER A 254 3.04 2.72 9.61
N ALA A 255 4.06 2.67 10.48
CA ALA A 255 5.46 2.87 10.06
C ALA A 255 5.90 1.79 9.05
N LEU A 256 5.62 0.51 9.32
CA LEU A 256 6.04 -0.60 8.46
C LEU A 256 5.34 -0.55 7.09
N ILE A 257 4.01 -0.43 7.07
CA ILE A 257 3.20 -0.42 5.84
C ILE A 257 3.57 0.77 4.95
N HIS A 258 3.74 1.97 5.53
CA HIS A 258 3.80 3.22 4.78
C HIS A 258 5.22 3.72 4.50
N ALA A 259 6.26 3.22 5.19
CA ALA A 259 7.62 3.68 4.95
C ALA A 259 8.37 2.81 3.93
N ALA A 260 8.33 1.49 4.07
CA ALA A 260 9.31 0.61 3.44
C ALA A 260 8.73 -0.62 2.73
N THR A 261 7.40 -0.89 2.83
CA THR A 261 6.88 -2.19 2.43
C THR A 261 5.69 -2.09 1.46
N MET A 262 4.46 -2.32 1.93
CA MET A 262 3.29 -2.51 1.07
C MET A 262 3.10 -1.39 0.03
N VAL A 263 3.20 -0.13 0.47
CA VAL A 263 2.96 1.02 -0.44
C VAL A 263 4.11 1.23 -1.44
N THR A 264 5.30 0.69 -1.18
CA THR A 264 6.43 0.75 -2.11
C THR A 264 6.41 -0.38 -3.15
N ALA A 265 5.59 -1.42 -2.92
CA ALA A 265 5.47 -2.56 -3.82
C ALA A 265 5.01 -2.18 -5.24
N GLY A 266 4.11 -1.18 -5.38
CA GLY A 266 3.69 -0.71 -6.70
C GLY A 266 4.79 0.05 -7.44
N VAL A 267 5.60 0.84 -6.75
CA VAL A 267 6.77 1.50 -7.35
C VAL A 267 7.79 0.45 -7.79
N PHE A 268 8.07 -0.53 -6.93
CA PHE A 268 8.94 -1.66 -7.25
C PHE A 268 8.44 -2.43 -8.49
N LEU A 269 7.14 -2.71 -8.59
CA LEU A 269 6.55 -3.39 -9.75
C LEU A 269 6.81 -2.63 -11.05
N VAL A 270 6.57 -1.31 -11.07
CA VAL A 270 6.80 -0.49 -12.27
C VAL A 270 8.28 -0.46 -12.65
N VAL A 271 9.16 -0.33 -11.66
CA VAL A 271 10.61 -0.32 -11.92
C VAL A 271 11.11 -1.70 -12.35
N ARG A 272 10.66 -2.79 -11.71
CA ARG A 272 11.01 -4.17 -12.10
C ARG A 272 10.57 -4.49 -13.52
N CYS A 273 9.41 -3.99 -13.91
CA CYS A 273 8.86 -4.17 -15.24
C CYS A 273 9.27 -3.05 -16.22
N SER A 274 10.30 -2.24 -15.91
CA SER A 274 10.81 -1.23 -16.85
C SER A 274 11.10 -1.80 -18.24
N PRO A 275 11.59 -3.07 -18.41
CA PRO A 275 11.74 -3.67 -19.73
C PRO A 275 10.46 -3.80 -20.55
N ILE A 276 9.29 -3.77 -19.91
CA ILE A 276 7.98 -3.75 -20.59
C ILE A 276 7.48 -2.31 -20.76
N PHE A 277 7.54 -1.51 -19.67
CA PHE A 277 6.99 -0.14 -19.65
C PHE A 277 7.69 0.80 -20.64
N GLU A 278 8.99 0.63 -20.91
CA GLU A 278 9.74 1.40 -21.88
C GLU A 278 9.16 1.30 -23.31
N TYR A 279 8.50 0.19 -23.64
CA TYR A 279 7.82 -0.01 -24.93
C TYR A 279 6.38 0.52 -24.95
N SER A 280 5.89 1.15 -23.87
CA SER A 280 4.55 1.73 -23.75
C SER A 280 4.59 3.22 -23.36
N PRO A 281 4.92 4.13 -24.29
CA PRO A 281 4.93 5.56 -24.02
C PRO A 281 3.58 6.10 -23.54
N LEU A 282 2.47 5.48 -24.00
CA LEU A 282 1.12 5.83 -23.56
C LEU A 282 0.97 5.58 -22.06
N THR A 283 1.34 4.39 -21.58
CA THR A 283 1.20 4.05 -20.16
C THR A 283 2.15 4.86 -19.29
N LEU A 284 3.37 5.13 -19.74
CA LEU A 284 4.31 6.00 -19.02
C LEU A 284 3.73 7.42 -18.83
N ASN A 285 3.08 7.98 -19.84
CA ASN A 285 2.37 9.26 -19.71
C ASN A 285 1.21 9.17 -18.70
N ILE A 286 0.43 8.08 -18.71
CA ILE A 286 -0.65 7.85 -17.73
C ILE A 286 -0.07 7.78 -16.32
N ILE A 287 1.03 7.03 -16.10
CA ILE A 287 1.73 6.93 -14.82
C ILE A 287 2.18 8.31 -14.34
N THR A 288 2.73 9.13 -15.23
CA THR A 288 3.15 10.50 -14.91
C THR A 288 1.97 11.36 -14.45
N ILE A 289 0.86 11.34 -15.21
CA ILE A 289 -0.34 12.13 -14.89
C ILE A 289 -0.97 11.67 -13.57
N VAL A 290 -1.13 10.36 -13.36
CA VAL A 290 -1.69 9.80 -12.12
C VAL A 290 -0.78 10.12 -10.94
N GLY A 291 0.55 9.99 -11.10
CA GLY A 291 1.52 10.29 -10.06
C GLY A 291 1.49 11.76 -9.62
N MET A 292 1.59 12.70 -10.57
CA MET A 292 1.57 14.14 -10.25
C MET A 292 0.23 14.57 -9.64
N THR A 293 -0.90 14.03 -10.15
CA THR A 293 -2.22 14.33 -9.60
C THR A 293 -2.38 13.80 -8.18
N THR A 294 -1.89 12.58 -7.91
CA THR A 294 -1.88 12.00 -6.56
C THR A 294 -1.03 12.82 -5.61
N ALA A 295 0.17 13.25 -6.04
CA ALA A 295 1.06 14.06 -5.23
C ALA A 295 0.38 15.36 -4.79
N PHE A 296 -0.25 16.06 -5.72
CA PHE A 296 -0.98 17.31 -5.47
C PHE A 296 -2.21 17.09 -4.59
N PHE A 297 -3.08 16.13 -4.95
CA PHE A 297 -4.28 15.78 -4.21
C PHE A 297 -3.96 15.53 -2.73
N ALA A 298 -3.04 14.60 -2.47
CA ALA A 298 -2.71 14.20 -1.11
C ALA A 298 -2.10 15.34 -0.28
N ALA A 299 -1.27 16.21 -0.88
CA ALA A 299 -0.71 17.36 -0.20
C ALA A 299 -1.78 18.40 0.18
N THR A 300 -2.77 18.65 -0.70
CA THR A 300 -3.89 19.56 -0.39
C THR A 300 -4.75 19.06 0.75
N VAL A 301 -5.01 17.75 0.82
CA VAL A 301 -5.76 17.14 1.92
C VAL A 301 -4.95 17.16 3.23
N ALA A 302 -3.65 16.84 3.18
CA ALA A 302 -2.76 16.89 4.36
C ALA A 302 -2.74 18.26 5.03
N LEU A 303 -2.92 19.33 4.25
CA LEU A 303 -2.89 20.71 4.75
C LEU A 303 -4.00 21.00 5.78
N VAL A 304 -5.15 20.31 5.69
CA VAL A 304 -6.33 20.56 6.52
C VAL A 304 -6.60 19.47 7.56
N GLN A 305 -5.99 18.30 7.45
CA GLN A 305 -6.15 17.22 8.43
C GLN A 305 -5.63 17.61 9.81
N THR A 306 -6.23 17.07 10.87
CA THR A 306 -5.86 17.36 12.27
C THR A 306 -5.25 16.17 12.99
N ASP A 307 -5.50 14.95 12.54
CA ASP A 307 -4.91 13.73 13.07
C ASP A 307 -3.44 13.61 12.64
N ILE A 308 -2.52 13.49 13.62
CA ILE A 308 -1.06 13.43 13.39
C ILE A 308 -0.68 12.27 12.45
N LYS A 309 -1.29 11.08 12.61
CA LYS A 309 -1.02 9.93 11.75
C LYS A 309 -1.59 10.12 10.35
N LYS A 310 -2.80 10.68 10.22
CA LYS A 310 -3.41 10.95 8.91
C LYS A 310 -2.66 12.00 8.11
N ILE A 311 -2.10 13.03 8.74
CA ILE A 311 -1.25 14.01 8.07
C ILE A 311 -0.03 13.30 7.47
N ILE A 312 0.65 12.45 8.24
CA ILE A 312 1.83 11.71 7.76
C ILE A 312 1.44 10.68 6.68
N ALA A 313 0.25 10.06 6.78
CA ALA A 313 -0.27 9.13 5.78
C ALA A 313 -0.55 9.82 4.43
N TYR A 314 -1.23 10.97 4.42
CA TYR A 314 -1.42 11.74 3.19
C TYR A 314 -0.10 12.24 2.62
N SER A 315 0.85 12.59 3.49
CA SER A 315 2.19 12.94 3.03
C SER A 315 2.90 11.74 2.40
N THR A 316 2.64 10.49 2.85
CA THR A 316 3.14 9.27 2.18
C THR A 316 2.50 9.10 0.80
N CYS A 317 1.18 9.24 0.69
CA CYS A 317 0.47 9.19 -0.57
C CYS A 317 1.04 10.21 -1.58
N SER A 318 1.34 11.42 -1.10
CA SER A 318 1.97 12.47 -1.92
C SER A 318 3.38 12.06 -2.39
N GLN A 319 4.23 11.51 -1.51
CA GLN A 319 5.59 11.09 -1.89
C GLN A 319 5.58 9.89 -2.85
N LEU A 320 4.64 8.95 -2.70
CA LEU A 320 4.42 7.90 -3.68
C LEU A 320 4.03 8.47 -5.06
N GLY A 321 3.19 9.49 -5.09
CA GLY A 321 2.90 10.24 -6.32
C GLY A 321 4.16 10.78 -7.00
N TYR A 322 5.11 11.32 -6.23
CA TYR A 322 6.42 11.73 -6.76
C TYR A 322 7.19 10.56 -7.37
N MET A 323 7.23 9.40 -6.70
CA MET A 323 7.92 8.22 -7.22
C MET A 323 7.29 7.73 -8.53
N PHE A 324 5.95 7.76 -8.62
CA PHE A 324 5.26 7.35 -9.84
C PHE A 324 5.48 8.31 -11.00
N PHE A 325 5.39 9.62 -10.79
CA PHE A 325 5.69 10.49 -11.93
C PHE A 325 7.18 10.47 -12.32
N ALA A 326 8.10 10.20 -11.37
CA ALA A 326 9.49 9.93 -11.70
C ALA A 326 9.64 8.68 -12.57
N ALA A 327 9.00 7.58 -12.20
CA ALA A 327 9.00 6.35 -13.00
C ALA A 327 8.32 6.58 -14.37
N GLY A 328 7.24 7.36 -14.43
CA GLY A 328 6.50 7.65 -15.65
C GLY A 328 7.28 8.52 -16.65
N VAL A 329 8.16 9.41 -16.18
CA VAL A 329 9.07 10.14 -17.08
C VAL A 329 10.28 9.31 -17.52
N GLY A 330 10.44 8.07 -17.00
CA GLY A 330 11.54 7.18 -17.31
C GLY A 330 12.73 7.27 -16.33
N ALA A 331 12.59 8.02 -15.23
CA ALA A 331 13.62 8.16 -14.20
C ALA A 331 13.45 7.10 -13.08
N TYR A 332 13.49 5.82 -13.43
CA TYR A 332 13.26 4.70 -12.51
C TYR A 332 14.27 4.65 -11.36
N ASN A 333 15.55 4.90 -11.67
CA ASN A 333 16.63 4.97 -10.70
C ASN A 333 16.40 6.07 -9.65
N VAL A 334 15.90 7.24 -10.08
CA VAL A 334 15.56 8.36 -9.19
C VAL A 334 14.34 8.03 -8.33
N ALA A 335 13.33 7.33 -8.90
CA ALA A 335 12.20 6.83 -8.14
C ALA A 335 12.64 5.87 -7.02
N MET A 336 13.56 4.93 -7.33
CA MET A 336 14.13 4.01 -6.34
C MET A 336 15.01 4.72 -5.32
N PHE A 337 15.77 5.73 -5.72
CA PHE A 337 16.56 6.53 -4.79
C PHE A 337 15.65 7.28 -3.80
N HIS A 338 14.57 7.86 -4.28
CA HIS A 338 13.61 8.51 -3.38
C HIS A 338 12.89 7.49 -2.48
N LEU A 339 12.57 6.31 -2.97
CA LEU A 339 12.02 5.22 -2.17
C LEU A 339 12.98 4.83 -1.02
N PHE A 340 14.27 4.70 -1.32
CA PHE A 340 15.29 4.36 -0.34
C PHE A 340 15.40 5.42 0.77
N THR A 341 15.50 6.68 0.41
CA THR A 341 15.57 7.78 1.40
C THR A 341 14.25 7.96 2.15
N HIS A 342 13.12 7.80 1.46
CA HIS A 342 11.77 7.87 2.02
C HIS A 342 11.56 6.87 3.15
N ALA A 343 12.08 5.65 3.03
CA ALA A 343 11.95 4.63 4.05
C ALA A 343 12.47 5.11 5.42
N PHE A 344 13.59 5.81 5.45
CA PHE A 344 14.19 6.33 6.70
C PHE A 344 13.36 7.47 7.31
N PHE A 345 13.11 8.53 6.57
CA PHE A 345 12.44 9.68 7.16
C PHE A 345 10.94 9.43 7.42
N LYS A 346 10.29 8.54 6.67
CA LYS A 346 8.89 8.20 6.95
C LYS A 346 8.73 7.27 8.14
N ALA A 347 9.57 6.24 8.26
CA ALA A 347 9.57 5.42 9.46
C ALA A 347 9.86 6.28 10.70
N LEU A 348 10.82 7.21 10.60
CA LEU A 348 11.14 8.15 11.66
C LEU A 348 9.93 9.01 12.08
N LEU A 349 9.22 9.59 11.11
CA LEU A 349 8.04 10.41 11.39
C LEU A 349 6.88 9.61 11.97
N PHE A 350 6.60 8.41 11.47
CA PHE A 350 5.55 7.57 12.03
C PHE A 350 5.89 7.08 13.44
N LEU A 351 7.07 6.54 13.67
CA LEU A 351 7.47 6.09 14.99
C LEU A 351 7.60 7.26 15.98
N GLY A 352 8.12 8.41 15.52
CA GLY A 352 8.13 9.63 16.32
C GLY A 352 6.73 10.12 16.70
N SER A 353 5.77 10.06 15.76
CA SER A 353 4.36 10.35 16.11
C SER A 353 3.79 9.34 17.09
N GLY A 354 4.19 8.06 17.00
CA GLY A 354 3.83 7.04 17.99
C GLY A 354 4.33 7.37 19.39
N SER A 355 5.56 7.88 19.51
CA SER A 355 6.11 8.34 20.79
C SER A 355 5.32 9.53 21.36
N VAL A 356 4.90 10.47 20.51
CA VAL A 356 4.03 11.58 20.92
C VAL A 356 2.67 11.05 21.40
N ILE A 357 2.00 10.21 20.61
CA ILE A 357 0.67 9.65 20.94
C ILE A 357 0.73 8.85 22.25
N HIS A 358 1.79 8.09 22.46
CA HIS A 358 1.99 7.33 23.70
C HIS A 358 2.06 8.24 24.92
N SER A 359 2.80 9.36 24.82
CA SER A 359 2.88 10.36 25.90
C SER A 359 1.56 11.11 26.12
N PHE A 360 0.73 11.24 25.09
CA PHE A 360 -0.59 11.86 25.15
C PHE A 360 -1.74 10.85 25.42
N LYS A 361 -1.44 9.65 25.94
CA LYS A 361 -2.45 8.64 26.30
C LYS A 361 -3.46 8.40 25.16
N ASP A 362 -2.95 8.15 23.97
CA ASP A 362 -3.66 7.87 22.70
C ASP A 362 -4.38 9.06 22.03
N GLU A 363 -4.16 10.32 22.46
CA GLU A 363 -4.65 11.49 21.73
C GLU A 363 -3.90 11.66 20.41
N GLN A 364 -4.64 11.89 19.32
CA GLN A 364 -4.08 12.02 17.96
C GLN A 364 -4.34 13.39 17.33
N ASP A 365 -5.26 14.20 17.85
CA ASP A 365 -5.57 15.52 17.30
C ASP A 365 -4.50 16.54 17.69
N ILE A 366 -3.75 17.06 16.69
CA ILE A 366 -2.72 18.09 16.91
C ILE A 366 -3.26 19.39 17.49
N ASN A 367 -4.58 19.64 17.41
CA ASN A 367 -5.18 20.83 18.04
C ASN A 367 -5.35 20.66 19.55
N GLN A 368 -5.31 19.43 20.07
CA GLN A 368 -5.33 19.11 21.49
C GLN A 368 -3.91 19.03 22.10
N MET A 369 -2.88 19.17 21.26
CA MET A 369 -1.48 19.12 21.67
C MET A 369 -0.93 20.54 21.84
N GLY A 370 0.35 20.67 22.16
CA GLY A 370 1.10 21.93 22.23
C GLY A 370 2.08 21.97 23.39
N ALA A 371 3.08 22.85 23.32
CA ALA A 371 4.06 23.20 24.35
C ALA A 371 4.89 22.04 24.96
N VAL A 372 4.98 20.89 24.27
CA VAL A 372 5.60 19.66 24.83
C VAL A 372 7.07 19.46 24.45
N TYR A 373 7.70 20.39 23.70
CA TYR A 373 9.09 20.23 23.26
C TYR A 373 10.09 20.05 24.41
N LYS A 374 9.82 20.62 25.58
CA LYS A 374 10.67 20.47 26.79
C LYS A 374 10.46 19.13 27.50
N LYS A 375 9.29 18.51 27.35
CA LYS A 375 8.95 17.23 27.97
C LYS A 375 9.36 16.03 27.12
N LEU A 376 9.42 16.23 25.79
CA LEU A 376 9.79 15.22 24.80
C LEU A 376 10.98 15.69 23.95
N PRO A 377 12.15 16.00 24.54
CA PRO A 377 13.24 16.63 23.82
C PRO A 377 13.84 15.76 22.72
N TYR A 378 14.03 14.46 22.95
CA TYR A 378 14.59 13.54 21.96
C TYR A 378 13.59 13.27 20.82
N THR A 379 12.33 12.97 21.16
CA THR A 379 11.26 12.81 20.17
C THR A 379 11.10 14.06 19.32
N TYR A 380 11.18 15.25 19.91
CA TYR A 380 11.13 16.53 19.20
C TYR A 380 12.26 16.66 18.17
N ILE A 381 13.50 16.37 18.56
CA ILE A 381 14.66 16.43 17.65
C ILE A 381 14.47 15.46 16.48
N PHE A 382 14.04 14.22 16.75
CA PHE A 382 13.82 13.20 15.72
C PHE A 382 12.69 13.61 14.75
N MET A 383 11.61 14.18 15.26
CA MET A 383 10.52 14.70 14.42
C MET A 383 10.96 15.89 13.57
N ILE A 384 11.83 16.79 14.07
CA ILE A 384 12.43 17.86 13.27
C ILE A 384 13.31 17.28 12.15
N ILE A 385 14.21 16.34 12.46
CA ILE A 385 15.09 15.72 11.47
C ILE A 385 14.25 15.07 10.35
N GLY A 386 13.23 14.26 10.72
CA GLY A 386 12.34 13.63 9.75
C GLY A 386 11.57 14.65 8.91
N THR A 387 11.12 15.75 9.51
CA THR A 387 10.42 16.83 8.81
C THR A 387 11.32 17.58 7.85
N LEU A 388 12.52 17.94 8.26
CA LEU A 388 13.52 18.59 7.41
C LEU A 388 13.89 17.69 6.23
N ALA A 389 14.10 16.39 6.46
CA ALA A 389 14.37 15.43 5.40
C ALA A 389 13.17 15.30 4.43
N LEU A 390 11.94 15.17 4.94
CA LEU A 390 10.73 15.08 4.13
C LEU A 390 10.52 16.32 3.25
N THR A 391 10.76 17.52 3.80
CA THR A 391 10.52 18.77 3.08
C THR A 391 11.56 19.04 2.01
N GLY A 392 12.70 18.35 2.02
CA GLY A 392 13.80 18.58 1.08
C GLY A 392 14.67 19.76 1.52
N PHE A 393 14.88 19.91 2.83
CA PHE A 393 15.82 20.91 3.35
C PHE A 393 17.25 20.58 2.87
N PRO A 394 18.02 21.57 2.39
CA PRO A 394 19.35 21.33 1.84
C PRO A 394 20.24 20.45 2.72
N PHE A 395 21.04 19.59 2.10
CA PHE A 395 21.99 18.64 2.70
C PHE A 395 21.40 17.43 3.42
N LEU A 396 20.08 17.30 3.53
CA LEU A 396 19.42 16.10 4.08
C LEU A 396 19.00 15.14 2.97
N SER A 397 18.68 13.89 3.34
CA SER A 397 18.45 12.81 2.37
C SER A 397 17.35 13.10 1.35
N GLY A 398 16.25 13.73 1.78
CA GLY A 398 15.12 14.07 0.91
C GLY A 398 15.43 15.19 -0.09
N PHE A 399 16.38 16.08 0.20
CA PHE A 399 16.85 17.08 -0.74
C PHE A 399 17.42 16.43 -2.00
N TYR A 400 18.39 15.53 -1.83
CA TYR A 400 19.04 14.86 -2.97
C TYR A 400 18.08 14.03 -3.81
N SER A 401 17.11 13.38 -3.20
CA SER A 401 16.23 12.47 -3.91
C SER A 401 14.98 13.14 -4.49
N LYS A 402 14.33 14.05 -3.75
CA LYS A 402 13.09 14.70 -4.23
C LYS A 402 13.38 15.77 -5.28
N ASP A 403 14.44 16.57 -5.11
CA ASP A 403 14.81 17.58 -6.09
C ASP A 403 15.24 16.90 -7.40
N ALA A 404 15.96 15.76 -7.36
CA ALA A 404 16.26 14.98 -8.53
C ALA A 404 14.98 14.53 -9.28
N ILE A 405 13.92 14.13 -8.58
CA ILE A 405 12.65 13.79 -9.24
C ILE A 405 12.10 14.97 -10.06
N ILE A 406 12.11 16.17 -9.48
CA ILE A 406 11.61 17.38 -10.13
C ILE A 406 12.51 17.77 -11.31
N GLU A 407 13.83 17.64 -11.15
CA GLU A 407 14.83 17.90 -12.20
C GLU A 407 14.64 16.97 -13.39
N PHE A 408 14.54 15.66 -13.17
CA PHE A 408 14.36 14.69 -14.24
C PHE A 408 13.00 14.81 -14.94
N ALA A 409 11.95 15.23 -14.22
CA ALA A 409 10.68 15.56 -14.85
C ALA A 409 10.82 16.76 -15.80
N TYR A 410 11.58 17.79 -15.43
CA TYR A 410 11.87 18.94 -16.30
C TYR A 410 12.72 18.53 -17.51
N LEU A 411 13.76 17.73 -17.31
CA LEU A 411 14.68 17.24 -18.33
C LEU A 411 14.01 16.32 -19.36
N LYS A 412 12.84 15.73 -19.05
CA LYS A 412 12.04 14.98 -20.04
C LYS A 412 11.71 15.82 -21.28
N GLY A 413 11.63 17.14 -21.16
CA GLY A 413 11.50 18.07 -22.28
C GLY A 413 10.16 18.05 -23.01
N ASN A 414 9.19 17.27 -22.53
CA ASN A 414 7.85 17.22 -23.10
C ASN A 414 6.82 17.95 -22.21
N THR A 415 5.64 18.20 -22.76
CA THR A 415 4.57 18.92 -22.05
C THR A 415 4.20 18.26 -20.72
N THR A 416 4.08 16.93 -20.68
CA THR A 416 3.74 16.18 -19.47
C THR A 416 4.84 16.31 -18.40
N GLY A 417 6.12 16.27 -18.81
CA GLY A 417 7.26 16.46 -17.89
C GLY A 417 7.30 17.86 -17.29
N TYR A 418 7.06 18.91 -18.08
CA TYR A 418 7.01 20.28 -17.56
C TYR A 418 5.86 20.49 -16.58
N TYR A 419 4.66 19.93 -16.86
CA TYR A 419 3.54 19.97 -15.91
C TYR A 419 3.88 19.19 -14.63
N ALA A 420 4.51 18.02 -14.74
CA ALA A 420 4.92 17.23 -13.59
C ALA A 420 5.94 17.98 -12.72
N ALA A 421 6.93 18.64 -13.33
CA ALA A 421 7.90 19.47 -12.62
C ALA A 421 7.24 20.66 -11.90
N GLY A 422 6.36 21.39 -12.58
CA GLY A 422 5.63 22.54 -11.99
C GLY A 422 4.72 22.12 -10.81
N ILE A 423 3.93 21.06 -10.99
CA ILE A 423 3.10 20.49 -9.90
C ILE A 423 3.99 19.95 -8.77
N GLY A 424 5.14 19.34 -9.11
CA GLY A 424 6.13 18.89 -8.15
C GLY A 424 6.63 20.02 -7.25
N ILE A 425 7.06 21.15 -7.82
CA ILE A 425 7.51 22.34 -7.06
C ILE A 425 6.38 22.84 -6.16
N PHE A 426 5.17 23.01 -6.70
CA PHE A 426 4.04 23.51 -5.91
C PHE A 426 3.69 22.55 -4.75
N THR A 427 3.69 21.26 -5.01
CA THR A 427 3.45 20.22 -3.99
C THR A 427 4.56 20.18 -2.94
N ALA A 428 5.82 20.49 -3.30
CA ALA A 428 6.92 20.60 -2.33
C ALA A 428 6.69 21.75 -1.32
N VAL A 429 6.15 22.88 -1.78
CA VAL A 429 5.76 24.00 -0.89
C VAL A 429 4.64 23.58 0.06
N LEU A 430 3.58 22.93 -0.47
CA LEU A 430 2.49 22.40 0.37
C LEU A 430 3.02 21.40 1.40
N THR A 431 3.94 20.51 0.98
CA THR A 431 4.59 19.52 1.85
C THR A 431 5.30 20.20 3.00
N SER A 432 6.03 21.27 2.73
CA SER A 432 6.71 22.04 3.77
C SER A 432 5.71 22.70 4.74
N ILE A 433 4.67 23.35 4.23
CA ILE A 433 3.69 24.06 5.07
C ILE A 433 2.94 23.09 6.00
N TYR A 434 2.40 21.96 5.50
CA TYR A 434 1.65 21.04 6.37
C TYR A 434 2.55 20.29 7.37
N SER A 435 3.80 19.99 6.98
CA SER A 435 4.74 19.31 7.86
C SER A 435 5.20 20.21 9.01
N TRP A 436 5.51 21.49 8.73
CA TRP A 436 5.83 22.46 9.77
C TRP A 436 4.61 22.84 10.61
N ARG A 437 3.39 22.86 10.00
CA ARG A 437 2.14 22.99 10.76
C ARG A 437 2.00 21.86 11.80
N LEU A 438 2.31 20.61 11.42
CA LEU A 438 2.30 19.48 12.33
C LEU A 438 3.27 19.70 13.49
N ILE A 439 4.54 20.03 13.21
CA ILE A 439 5.56 20.25 14.24
C ILE A 439 5.18 21.41 15.16
N PHE A 440 4.78 22.54 14.60
CA PHE A 440 4.50 23.74 15.41
C PHE A 440 3.25 23.58 16.27
N LYS A 441 2.21 22.91 15.79
CA LYS A 441 1.02 22.65 16.60
C LYS A 441 1.25 21.57 17.66
N THR A 442 2.03 20.56 17.37
CA THR A 442 2.30 19.46 18.32
C THR A 442 3.25 19.87 19.42
N PHE A 443 4.37 20.54 19.10
CA PHE A 443 5.47 20.78 20.05
C PHE A 443 5.54 22.21 20.57
N HIS A 444 5.07 23.18 19.79
CA HIS A 444 5.05 24.59 20.14
C HIS A 444 3.63 25.10 20.40
N GLY A 445 3.51 26.37 20.67
CA GLY A 445 2.23 27.01 20.97
C GLY A 445 1.76 26.78 22.41
N GLU A 446 0.47 26.87 22.64
CA GLU A 446 -0.16 26.71 23.96
C GLU A 446 -0.63 25.27 24.14
N TYR A 447 -0.50 24.75 25.35
CA TYR A 447 -1.04 23.44 25.71
C TYR A 447 -2.56 23.49 25.77
N ASN A 448 -3.25 22.70 24.97
CA ASN A 448 -4.70 22.75 24.82
C ASN A 448 -5.42 21.52 25.38
N ASN A 449 -4.71 20.50 25.85
CA ASN A 449 -5.34 19.28 26.36
C ASN A 449 -5.82 19.51 27.81
N ARG A 450 -7.13 19.42 28.03
CA ARG A 450 -7.75 19.57 29.36
C ARG A 450 -7.82 18.25 30.15
N LYS A 451 -7.56 17.11 29.50
CA LYS A 451 -7.73 15.78 30.10
C LYS A 451 -6.44 15.21 30.66
N ILE A 452 -5.29 15.69 30.19
CA ILE A 452 -3.97 15.15 30.53
C ILE A 452 -3.14 16.29 31.13
N ASP A 453 -2.52 16.06 32.29
CA ASP A 453 -1.60 17.05 32.88
C ASP A 453 -0.26 16.97 32.11
N ILE A 454 0.25 18.12 31.67
CA ILE A 454 1.54 18.23 31.01
C ILE A 454 2.69 17.70 31.91
N ASN A 455 2.51 17.68 33.23
CA ASN A 455 3.50 17.21 34.18
C ASN A 455 3.60 15.67 34.24
N GLU A 456 2.55 14.96 33.80
CA GLU A 456 2.54 13.49 33.71
C GLU A 456 3.27 12.98 32.45
N MET A 457 3.57 13.89 31.50
CA MET A 457 4.24 13.52 30.27
C MET A 457 5.71 13.22 30.49
N HIS A 458 6.14 12.13 29.90
CA HIS A 458 7.53 11.67 29.94
C HIS A 458 8.00 11.20 28.57
N GLU A 459 9.30 11.25 28.35
CA GLU A 459 9.92 10.75 27.12
C GLU A 459 9.74 9.23 26.98
N SER A 460 9.73 8.75 25.77
CA SER A 460 9.63 7.34 25.46
C SER A 460 10.84 6.54 26.00
N PRO A 461 10.68 5.26 26.35
CA PRO A 461 11.79 4.43 26.83
C PRO A 461 12.86 4.22 25.73
N LEU A 462 14.10 3.90 26.15
CA LEU A 462 15.25 3.73 25.25
C LEU A 462 14.99 2.71 24.12
N VAL A 463 14.23 1.66 24.40
CA VAL A 463 13.83 0.66 23.39
C VAL A 463 13.08 1.29 22.21
N MET A 464 12.34 2.39 22.43
CA MET A 464 11.68 3.13 21.37
C MET A 464 12.60 4.22 20.78
N LEU A 465 13.47 4.85 21.58
CA LEU A 465 14.35 5.92 21.11
C LEU A 465 15.52 5.43 20.24
N ILE A 466 16.07 4.22 20.50
CA ILE A 466 17.16 3.65 19.70
C ILE A 466 16.77 3.48 18.22
N PRO A 467 15.62 2.86 17.87
CA PRO A 467 15.15 2.81 16.48
C PRO A 467 15.00 4.19 15.84
N LEU A 468 14.47 5.17 16.56
CA LEU A 468 14.35 6.55 16.07
C LEU A 468 15.72 7.16 15.75
N PHE A 469 16.71 6.94 16.61
CA PHE A 469 18.07 7.42 16.40
C PHE A 469 18.71 6.83 15.14
N VAL A 470 18.59 5.51 14.94
CA VAL A 470 19.12 4.84 13.74
C VAL A 470 18.44 5.35 12.47
N LEU A 471 17.11 5.52 12.49
CA LEU A 471 16.37 6.10 11.37
C LEU A 471 16.74 7.56 11.10
N ALA A 472 17.04 8.35 12.15
CA ALA A 472 17.50 9.72 12.01
C ALA A 472 18.85 9.81 11.30
N ILE A 473 19.80 8.89 11.59
CA ILE A 473 21.08 8.79 10.87
C ILE A 473 20.81 8.56 9.36
N GLY A 474 19.93 7.61 9.01
CA GLY A 474 19.55 7.39 7.62
C GLY A 474 18.88 8.61 6.98
N ALA A 475 17.99 9.29 7.70
CA ALA A 475 17.31 10.50 7.22
C ALA A 475 18.27 11.67 6.97
N ILE A 476 19.42 11.72 7.65
CA ILE A 476 20.45 12.74 7.42
C ILE A 476 21.38 12.33 6.29
N PHE A 477 21.96 11.14 6.35
CA PHE A 477 23.13 10.78 5.56
C PHE A 477 22.83 9.94 4.30
N ALA A 478 21.73 9.18 4.26
CA ALA A 478 21.47 8.23 3.16
C ALA A 478 21.42 8.92 1.78
N GLY A 479 20.88 10.13 1.69
CA GLY A 479 20.84 10.88 0.44
C GLY A 479 22.24 11.23 -0.08
N PHE A 480 23.07 11.78 0.78
CA PHE A 480 24.43 12.17 0.41
C PHE A 480 25.32 10.96 0.05
N LEU A 481 25.26 9.90 0.87
CA LEU A 481 26.13 8.74 0.69
C LEU A 481 25.80 7.90 -0.56
N PHE A 482 24.51 7.83 -0.92
CA PHE A 482 24.05 6.94 -1.98
C PHE A 482 23.64 7.65 -3.28
N LYS A 483 23.71 8.99 -3.35
CA LYS A 483 23.33 9.74 -4.54
C LYS A 483 24.07 9.25 -5.78
N ASP A 484 25.39 9.17 -5.70
CA ASP A 484 26.23 8.81 -6.82
C ASP A 484 26.05 7.35 -7.25
N LEU A 485 25.74 6.46 -6.30
CA LEU A 485 25.43 5.07 -6.57
C LEU A 485 24.09 4.91 -7.32
N PHE A 486 23.05 5.64 -6.93
CA PHE A 486 21.71 5.47 -7.48
C PHE A 486 21.49 6.29 -8.76
N ILE A 487 21.96 7.54 -8.81
CA ILE A 487 21.77 8.43 -9.95
C ILE A 487 22.92 8.32 -10.95
N GLY A 488 24.17 8.16 -10.45
CA GLY A 488 25.39 8.05 -11.24
C GLY A 488 25.89 9.38 -11.78
N HIS A 489 27.12 9.33 -12.34
CA HIS A 489 27.73 10.40 -13.12
C HIS A 489 28.11 9.79 -14.49
N GLY A 490 27.27 9.96 -15.52
CA GLY A 490 27.54 9.49 -16.87
C GLY A 490 26.43 8.68 -17.53
N GLU A 491 26.63 8.31 -18.79
CA GLU A 491 25.62 7.67 -19.64
C GLU A 491 25.22 6.25 -19.20
N GLN A 492 25.97 5.62 -18.30
CA GLN A 492 25.69 4.26 -17.82
C GLN A 492 25.60 4.22 -16.30
N ASN A 493 24.44 3.89 -15.81
CA ASN A 493 24.21 3.62 -14.40
C ASN A 493 24.67 2.19 -14.08
N VAL A 494 25.97 2.01 -13.87
CA VAL A 494 26.64 0.70 -13.72
C VAL A 494 26.01 -0.12 -12.60
N PHE A 495 25.58 0.52 -11.51
CA PHE A 495 24.99 -0.18 -10.37
C PHE A 495 23.71 -0.94 -10.70
N TRP A 496 22.83 -0.36 -11.55
CA TRP A 496 21.55 -0.99 -11.85
C TRP A 496 21.66 -2.17 -12.83
N GLY A 497 22.72 -2.22 -13.65
CA GLY A 497 22.98 -3.31 -14.59
C GLY A 497 21.73 -3.68 -15.42
N ASN A 498 21.38 -4.95 -15.42
CA ASN A 498 20.22 -5.49 -16.12
C ASN A 498 18.92 -5.39 -15.30
N SER A 499 18.97 -4.92 -14.05
CA SER A 499 17.78 -4.88 -13.19
C SER A 499 16.80 -3.76 -13.53
N ILE A 500 17.28 -2.70 -14.22
CA ILE A 500 16.46 -1.61 -14.77
C ILE A 500 16.87 -1.40 -16.23
N LYS A 501 15.87 -1.32 -17.12
CA LYS A 501 16.09 -1.04 -18.54
C LYS A 501 15.70 0.39 -18.89
N PHE A 502 16.56 1.06 -19.62
CA PHE A 502 16.33 2.38 -20.20
C PHE A 502 16.50 2.28 -21.72
N LEU A 503 15.46 2.51 -22.51
CA LEU A 503 15.56 2.60 -23.98
C LEU A 503 16.03 4.00 -24.41
N ASN A 504 15.52 5.03 -23.73
CA ASN A 504 15.87 6.41 -23.98
C ASN A 504 16.31 7.05 -22.65
N PRO A 505 17.55 6.81 -22.19
CA PRO A 505 18.03 7.40 -20.95
C PRO A 505 17.96 8.93 -21.03
N LEU A 506 17.46 9.54 -19.97
CA LEU A 506 17.40 11.00 -19.87
C LEU A 506 18.83 11.54 -19.76
N SER A 507 19.13 12.59 -20.52
CA SER A 507 20.42 13.28 -20.43
C SER A 507 20.63 13.84 -19.02
N ILE A 508 21.86 13.71 -18.49
CA ILE A 508 22.25 14.24 -17.17
C ILE A 508 22.65 15.74 -17.30
N GLU A 509 22.11 16.43 -18.27
CA GLU A 509 22.26 17.88 -18.35
C GLU A 509 21.54 18.54 -17.17
N HIS A 510 22.24 19.41 -16.47
CA HIS A 510 21.62 20.10 -15.36
C HIS A 510 20.61 21.14 -15.91
N PRO A 511 19.40 21.21 -15.33
CA PRO A 511 18.47 22.29 -15.62
C PRO A 511 19.09 23.66 -15.33
N PRO A 512 18.53 24.76 -15.86
CA PRO A 512 19.00 26.10 -15.55
C PRO A 512 19.08 26.36 -14.04
N LEU A 513 20.10 27.09 -13.60
CA LEU A 513 20.35 27.35 -12.17
C LEU A 513 19.14 27.93 -11.43
N TRP A 514 18.35 28.79 -12.08
CA TRP A 514 17.13 29.33 -11.49
C TRP A 514 16.13 28.23 -11.13
N PHE A 515 16.01 27.19 -11.96
CA PHE A 515 15.11 26.07 -11.72
C PHE A 515 15.58 25.22 -10.52
N LEU A 516 16.87 24.90 -10.49
CA LEU A 516 17.49 24.14 -9.40
C LEU A 516 17.31 24.83 -8.03
N LEU A 517 17.43 26.16 -7.98
CA LEU A 517 17.31 26.94 -6.76
C LEU A 517 15.85 27.21 -6.33
N THR A 518 14.87 27.04 -7.23
CA THR A 518 13.47 27.38 -6.94
C THR A 518 12.91 26.55 -5.79
N THR A 519 13.03 25.23 -5.83
CA THR A 519 12.48 24.34 -4.79
C THR A 519 13.12 24.58 -3.43
N PRO A 520 14.46 24.58 -3.28
CA PRO A 520 15.11 24.85 -2.00
C PRO A 520 14.74 26.22 -1.41
N ILE A 521 14.72 27.28 -2.22
CA ILE A 521 14.37 28.64 -1.75
C ILE A 521 12.93 28.68 -1.24
N LEU A 522 11.98 28.12 -1.99
CA LEU A 522 10.57 28.10 -1.59
C LEU A 522 10.35 27.30 -0.30
N VAL A 523 11.05 26.16 -0.15
CA VAL A 523 11.02 25.36 1.08
C VAL A 523 11.57 26.15 2.25
N LEU A 524 12.70 26.85 2.11
CA LEU A 524 13.29 27.67 3.16
C LEU A 524 12.36 28.81 3.58
N ILE A 525 11.70 29.49 2.64
CA ILE A 525 10.75 30.58 2.92
C ILE A 525 9.49 30.04 3.62
N SER A 526 9.06 28.83 3.30
CA SER A 526 7.84 28.25 3.89
C SER A 526 7.96 27.95 5.38
N ILE A 527 9.17 27.74 5.92
CA ILE A 527 9.41 27.48 7.36
C ILE A 527 9.01 28.67 8.22
N PRO A 528 9.60 29.88 8.04
CA PRO A 528 9.21 31.04 8.82
C PRO A 528 7.76 31.48 8.55
N LEU A 529 7.23 31.23 7.33
CA LEU A 529 5.83 31.46 7.02
C LEU A 529 4.92 30.58 7.88
N ALA A 530 5.20 29.28 7.95
CA ALA A 530 4.44 28.35 8.77
C ALA A 530 4.53 28.70 10.27
N TYR A 531 5.71 29.09 10.76
CA TYR A 531 5.86 29.55 12.13
C TYR A 531 5.01 30.80 12.43
N TYR A 532 5.01 31.79 11.52
CA TYR A 532 4.19 32.97 11.65
C TYR A 532 2.69 32.65 11.69
N LEU A 533 2.22 31.77 10.77
CA LEU A 533 0.80 31.42 10.65
C LEU A 533 0.29 30.56 11.82
N PHE A 534 1.07 29.62 12.32
CA PHE A 534 0.57 28.63 13.28
C PHE A 534 0.99 28.86 14.72
N VAL A 535 2.00 29.70 14.98
CA VAL A 535 2.47 30.02 16.33
C VAL A 535 2.18 31.48 16.69
N LYS A 536 2.62 32.45 15.84
CA LYS A 536 2.48 33.87 16.16
C LYS A 536 1.07 34.41 15.92
N ASN A 537 0.46 34.10 14.79
CA ASN A 537 -0.84 34.69 14.40
C ASN A 537 -1.85 33.61 14.00
N LYS A 538 -2.43 32.95 15.01
CA LYS A 538 -3.40 31.86 14.86
C LYS A 538 -4.71 32.30 14.19
N ASP A 539 -5.01 33.61 14.11
CA ASP A 539 -6.24 34.14 13.51
C ASP A 539 -6.22 34.10 11.99
N ILE A 540 -5.03 34.20 11.36
CA ILE A 540 -4.93 34.22 9.90
C ILE A 540 -5.46 32.91 9.29
N PRO A 541 -5.03 31.71 9.70
CA PRO A 541 -5.59 30.47 9.19
C PRO A 541 -7.11 30.38 9.38
N ASN A 542 -7.63 30.81 10.53
CA ASN A 542 -9.06 30.80 10.81
C ASN A 542 -9.83 31.75 9.87
N ARG A 543 -9.29 32.95 9.59
CA ARG A 543 -9.89 33.89 8.61
C ARG A 543 -9.89 33.32 7.20
N ILE A 544 -8.79 32.67 6.77
CA ILE A 544 -8.69 32.01 5.47
C ILE A 544 -9.76 30.92 5.33
N VAL A 545 -9.95 30.10 6.36
CA VAL A 545 -10.99 29.06 6.40
C VAL A 545 -12.40 29.69 6.31
N GLN A 546 -12.66 30.76 7.07
CA GLN A 546 -13.96 31.42 7.07
C GLN A 546 -14.30 32.07 5.73
N SER A 547 -13.32 32.69 5.06
CA SER A 547 -13.50 33.34 3.75
C SER A 547 -13.61 32.33 2.59
N ASN A 548 -13.09 31.11 2.77
CA ASN A 548 -13.06 30.06 1.73
C ASN A 548 -13.70 28.74 2.21
N LYS A 549 -14.84 28.81 2.91
CA LYS A 549 -15.54 27.62 3.43
C LYS A 549 -15.79 26.49 2.40
N PRO A 550 -16.22 26.78 1.15
CA PRO A 550 -16.44 25.72 0.16
C PRO A 550 -15.15 24.94 -0.15
N LEU A 551 -14.03 25.64 -0.33
CA LEU A 551 -12.75 25.00 -0.57
C LEU A 551 -12.27 24.20 0.65
N TYR A 552 -12.42 24.76 1.85
CA TYR A 552 -12.09 24.04 3.08
C TYR A 552 -12.91 22.76 3.23
N ASN A 553 -14.22 22.83 3.00
CA ASN A 553 -15.11 21.66 3.04
C ASN A 553 -14.73 20.61 1.99
N PHE A 554 -14.34 21.04 0.80
CA PHE A 554 -13.88 20.15 -0.26
C PHE A 554 -12.61 19.39 0.16
N LEU A 555 -11.65 20.08 0.76
CA LEU A 555 -10.39 19.50 1.21
C LEU A 555 -10.55 18.60 2.45
N ILE A 556 -11.33 19.03 3.45
CA ILE A 556 -11.52 18.23 4.68
C ILE A 556 -12.28 16.93 4.39
N ASN A 557 -13.21 16.96 3.44
CA ASN A 557 -13.91 15.78 2.95
C ASN A 557 -13.12 15.04 1.84
N LYS A 558 -11.81 15.27 1.74
CA LYS A 558 -10.90 14.47 0.89
C LYS A 558 -11.34 14.43 -0.58
N TRP A 559 -11.77 15.59 -1.14
CA TRP A 559 -12.35 15.74 -2.49
C TRP A 559 -13.62 14.90 -2.71
N TYR A 560 -14.32 14.50 -1.66
CA TYR A 560 -15.56 13.70 -1.69
C TYR A 560 -15.42 12.32 -2.35
N PHE A 561 -14.22 11.73 -2.39
CA PHE A 561 -14.04 10.39 -2.96
C PHE A 561 -14.76 9.30 -2.16
N ASP A 562 -14.77 9.39 -0.83
CA ASP A 562 -15.45 8.41 0.02
C ASP A 562 -16.96 8.44 -0.21
N GLU A 563 -17.57 9.64 -0.32
CA GLU A 563 -18.98 9.84 -0.59
C GLU A 563 -19.36 9.37 -2.00
N LEU A 564 -18.52 9.69 -3.00
CA LEU A 564 -18.71 9.24 -4.38
C LEU A 564 -18.72 7.71 -4.45
N TYR A 565 -17.78 7.05 -3.81
CA TYR A 565 -17.69 5.57 -3.81
C TYR A 565 -18.82 4.94 -3.01
N ASN A 566 -19.27 5.57 -1.93
CA ASN A 566 -20.44 5.12 -1.20
C ASN A 566 -21.68 5.08 -2.10
N VAL A 567 -21.92 6.13 -2.89
CA VAL A 567 -23.08 6.20 -3.80
C VAL A 567 -22.93 5.24 -4.98
N LEU A 568 -21.77 5.28 -5.67
CA LEU A 568 -21.58 4.53 -6.92
C LEU A 568 -21.45 3.01 -6.67
N PHE A 569 -20.72 2.61 -5.65
CA PHE A 569 -20.37 1.19 -5.45
C PHE A 569 -21.11 0.58 -4.26
N ILE A 570 -21.01 1.17 -3.05
CA ILE A 570 -21.48 0.50 -1.82
C ILE A 570 -23.01 0.43 -1.80
N GLN A 571 -23.71 1.55 -1.99
CA GLN A 571 -25.17 1.58 -1.97
C GLN A 571 -25.77 0.83 -3.16
N SER A 572 -25.16 0.94 -4.34
CA SER A 572 -25.60 0.22 -5.53
C SER A 572 -25.45 -1.29 -5.37
N SER A 573 -24.30 -1.76 -4.86
CA SER A 573 -24.08 -3.20 -4.57
C SER A 573 -25.07 -3.72 -3.52
N LYS A 574 -25.34 -2.95 -2.47
CA LYS A 574 -26.36 -3.32 -1.47
C LYS A 574 -27.76 -3.44 -2.07
N LYS A 575 -28.15 -2.49 -2.94
CA LYS A 575 -29.47 -2.55 -3.63
C LYS A 575 -29.56 -3.76 -4.55
N ILE A 576 -28.51 -4.03 -5.34
CA ILE A 576 -28.44 -5.19 -6.23
C ILE A 576 -28.47 -6.49 -5.40
N GLY A 577 -27.68 -6.58 -4.34
CA GLY A 577 -27.67 -7.73 -3.43
C GLY A 577 -29.04 -7.99 -2.79
N LEU A 578 -29.74 -6.93 -2.32
CA LEU A 578 -31.08 -7.03 -1.79
C LEU A 578 -32.10 -7.48 -2.85
N PHE A 579 -31.94 -7.04 -4.11
CA PHE A 579 -32.77 -7.50 -5.22
C PHE A 579 -32.58 -9.01 -5.47
N PHE A 580 -31.33 -9.46 -5.59
CA PHE A 580 -31.05 -10.89 -5.79
C PHE A 580 -31.57 -11.72 -4.62
N TRP A 581 -31.28 -11.32 -3.39
CA TRP A 581 -31.76 -12.05 -2.22
C TRP A 581 -33.28 -12.08 -2.12
N LYS A 582 -33.95 -10.90 -2.08
CA LYS A 582 -35.39 -10.85 -1.78
C LYS A 582 -36.27 -11.27 -2.96
N ILE A 583 -35.81 -11.02 -4.20
CA ILE A 583 -36.64 -11.28 -5.39
C ILE A 583 -36.21 -12.59 -6.03
N ILE A 584 -34.92 -12.77 -6.31
CA ILE A 584 -34.47 -13.98 -7.02
C ILE A 584 -34.46 -15.18 -6.08
N ASP A 585 -33.75 -15.11 -4.94
CA ASP A 585 -33.65 -16.28 -4.04
C ASP A 585 -35.01 -16.57 -3.38
N VAL A 586 -35.56 -15.61 -2.60
CA VAL A 586 -36.74 -15.86 -1.76
C VAL A 586 -38.02 -15.99 -2.61
N LYS A 587 -38.27 -15.08 -3.58
CA LYS A 587 -39.53 -15.09 -4.32
C LYS A 587 -39.53 -16.03 -5.53
N VAL A 588 -38.40 -16.18 -6.23
CA VAL A 588 -38.34 -17.02 -7.43
C VAL A 588 -37.85 -18.43 -7.08
N ILE A 589 -36.64 -18.55 -6.53
CA ILE A 589 -36.04 -19.87 -6.28
C ILE A 589 -36.79 -20.61 -5.17
N ASP A 590 -36.90 -20.02 -3.97
CA ASP A 590 -37.52 -20.72 -2.84
C ASP A 590 -39.03 -20.90 -3.05
N LYS A 591 -39.74 -19.81 -3.35
CA LYS A 591 -41.21 -19.85 -3.44
C LYS A 591 -41.75 -20.69 -4.60
N PHE A 592 -41.12 -20.66 -5.78
CA PHE A 592 -41.54 -21.50 -6.92
C PHE A 592 -40.82 -22.84 -6.98
N GLY A 593 -39.62 -22.96 -6.44
CA GLY A 593 -38.88 -24.21 -6.34
C GLY A 593 -39.30 -25.04 -5.13
N PRO A 594 -38.46 -25.19 -4.09
CA PRO A 594 -38.72 -26.14 -2.99
C PRO A 594 -40.03 -25.89 -2.26
N ASP A 595 -40.33 -24.65 -1.88
CA ASP A 595 -41.55 -24.32 -1.12
C ASP A 595 -42.79 -24.43 -1.98
N GLY A 596 -42.72 -23.97 -3.23
CA GLY A 596 -43.84 -24.03 -4.17
C GLY A 596 -44.22 -25.46 -4.54
N VAL A 597 -43.23 -26.30 -4.83
CA VAL A 597 -43.45 -27.74 -5.11
C VAL A 597 -44.00 -28.45 -3.88
N SER A 598 -43.44 -28.17 -2.70
CA SER A 598 -43.93 -28.72 -1.43
C SER A 598 -45.39 -28.32 -1.17
N LEU A 599 -45.72 -27.05 -1.38
CA LEU A 599 -47.08 -26.55 -1.24
C LEU A 599 -48.05 -27.17 -2.25
N LEU A 600 -47.60 -27.33 -3.50
CA LEU A 600 -48.34 -27.99 -4.55
C LEU A 600 -48.65 -29.45 -4.17
N ILE A 601 -47.63 -30.21 -3.78
CA ILE A 601 -47.78 -31.62 -3.34
C ILE A 601 -48.69 -31.70 -2.13
N LYS A 602 -48.51 -30.82 -1.13
CA LYS A 602 -49.41 -30.75 0.04
C LYS A 602 -50.87 -30.52 -0.36
N ASN A 603 -51.11 -29.57 -1.25
CA ASN A 603 -52.49 -29.24 -1.70
C ASN A 603 -53.07 -30.41 -2.53
N LEU A 604 -52.29 -31.06 -3.37
CA LEU A 604 -52.71 -32.25 -4.10
C LEU A 604 -53.01 -33.41 -3.15
N SER A 605 -52.16 -33.65 -2.16
CA SER A 605 -52.36 -34.68 -1.13
C SER A 605 -53.65 -34.43 -0.33
N LEU A 606 -53.91 -33.15 0.10
CA LEU A 606 -55.12 -32.79 0.79
C LEU A 606 -56.40 -32.97 -0.07
N ARG A 607 -56.28 -32.77 -1.38
CA ARG A 607 -57.40 -33.04 -2.31
C ARG A 607 -57.56 -34.55 -2.51
N ALA A 608 -56.50 -35.27 -2.70
CA ALA A 608 -56.53 -36.72 -2.87
C ALA A 608 -57.06 -37.43 -1.63
N SER A 609 -56.69 -36.99 -0.42
CA SER A 609 -57.22 -37.59 0.82
C SER A 609 -58.73 -37.43 0.98
N LYS A 610 -59.37 -36.43 0.34
CA LYS A 610 -60.85 -36.27 0.33
C LYS A 610 -61.56 -37.36 -0.46
N PHE A 611 -60.86 -38.08 -1.36
CA PHE A 611 -61.40 -39.27 -2.04
C PHE A 611 -61.52 -40.49 -1.10
N GLN A 612 -60.78 -40.46 0.01
CA GLN A 612 -60.92 -41.48 1.06
C GLN A 612 -62.09 -41.09 1.99
N SER A 613 -63.30 -41.36 1.53
CA SER A 613 -64.51 -41.04 2.27
C SER A 613 -64.78 -41.96 3.47
N GLY A 614 -64.04 -43.07 3.62
CA GLY A 614 -64.24 -44.06 4.67
C GLY A 614 -65.46 -44.99 4.42
N PHE A 615 -66.26 -44.75 3.37
CA PHE A 615 -67.42 -45.58 3.07
C PHE A 615 -67.05 -46.69 2.13
N ILE A 616 -67.15 -47.94 2.59
CA ILE A 616 -66.81 -49.20 1.83
C ILE A 616 -67.50 -49.26 0.48
N TYR A 617 -68.79 -48.86 0.42
CA TYR A 617 -69.58 -48.91 -0.81
C TYR A 617 -69.03 -47.98 -1.91
N GLN A 618 -68.46 -46.88 -1.60
CA GLN A 618 -67.84 -45.97 -2.56
C GLN A 618 -66.55 -46.58 -3.15
N TYR A 619 -65.77 -47.24 -2.34
CA TYR A 619 -64.57 -47.93 -2.81
C TYR A 619 -64.90 -49.11 -3.66
N ALA A 620 -65.94 -49.93 -3.25
CA ALA A 620 -66.42 -51.04 -4.06
C ALA A 620 -66.96 -50.56 -5.41
N PHE A 621 -67.71 -49.45 -5.45
CA PHE A 621 -68.18 -48.84 -6.68
C PHE A 621 -67.04 -48.37 -7.59
N MET A 622 -66.00 -47.70 -7.05
CA MET A 622 -64.83 -47.24 -7.83
C MET A 622 -64.00 -48.43 -8.36
N ILE A 623 -63.90 -49.54 -7.61
CA ILE A 623 -63.23 -50.75 -8.04
C ILE A 623 -64.00 -51.39 -9.18
N LEU A 624 -65.33 -51.46 -9.06
CA LEU A 624 -66.23 -52.01 -10.13
C LEU A 624 -66.15 -51.18 -11.41
N LEU A 625 -66.15 -49.84 -11.30
CA LEU A 625 -65.96 -48.93 -12.43
C LEU A 625 -64.59 -49.09 -13.09
N GLY A 626 -63.55 -49.17 -12.33
CA GLY A 626 -62.20 -49.39 -12.84
C GLY A 626 -62.03 -50.76 -13.50
N PHE A 627 -62.60 -51.77 -12.88
CA PHE A 627 -62.62 -53.16 -13.46
C PHE A 627 -63.42 -53.19 -14.73
N SER A 628 -64.62 -52.60 -14.82
CA SER A 628 -65.43 -52.44 -16.01
C SER A 628 -64.68 -51.74 -17.15
N ALA A 629 -64.04 -50.61 -16.83
CA ALA A 629 -63.26 -49.85 -17.79
C ALA A 629 -62.09 -50.72 -18.37
N LEU A 630 -61.39 -51.44 -17.49
CA LEU A 630 -60.28 -52.29 -17.86
C LEU A 630 -60.72 -53.49 -18.71
N LEU A 631 -61.83 -54.09 -18.34
CA LEU A 631 -62.45 -55.14 -19.16
C LEU A 631 -62.88 -54.61 -20.54
N THR A 632 -63.56 -53.48 -20.59
CA THR A 632 -63.95 -52.81 -21.83
C THR A 632 -62.74 -52.54 -22.73
N PHE A 633 -61.68 -52.01 -22.11
CA PHE A 633 -60.43 -51.77 -22.84
C PHE A 633 -59.81 -53.05 -23.40
N LEU A 634 -59.79 -54.13 -22.61
CA LEU A 634 -59.27 -55.43 -23.04
C LEU A 634 -60.14 -56.13 -24.11
N ILE A 635 -61.46 -55.89 -24.15
CA ILE A 635 -62.38 -56.47 -25.13
C ILE A 635 -62.37 -55.66 -26.45
N LEU A 636 -62.10 -54.37 -26.38
CA LEU A 636 -62.10 -53.50 -27.55
C LEU A 636 -60.73 -53.40 -28.26
N ASN A 637 -59.69 -53.88 -27.60
CA ASN A 637 -58.34 -54.08 -28.16
C ASN A 637 -58.07 -55.59 -28.35
#